data_a291eef78022f45b1e25a95454150a07
#
_entry.id   a291eef78022f45b1e25a95454150a07
#
_cell.length_a   1.000
_cell.length_b   1.000
_cell.length_c   1.000
_cell.angle_alpha   90.00
_cell.angle_beta   90.00
_cell.angle_gamma   90.00
#
_symmetry.space_group_name_H-M   'P 1'
#
loop_
_entity.id
_entity.type
_entity.pdbx_description
1 polymer ?
#
loop_
_entity_poly.entity_id
_entity_poly.type
_entity_poly.pdbx_seq_one_letter_code
_entity_poly.pdbx_strand_id
1 'polypeptide(L)'
;DIGYRYSTEGGLSISIDAMITPSAKWDILNKAEKQVSEIGRQYTEGLITQGEKYNKVVDIWAKATDDVANEMMDAMKVSAVIDDKGKPVLDKKKKPMVAESFNPIYMMADSGARGSKDQMKQLAGMRGLMAKPSGEIIETPISANFREGLSVLQYFISTHGARKGLA
;
A
#
# COMPACT_ATOMS: atom_id res chain seq x y z
N ASP A 1 -10.65 -10.56 -30.79
CA ASP A 1 -9.61 -11.53 -31.13
C ASP A 1 -8.19 -11.04 -30.87
N ILE A 2 -7.82 -9.81 -31.31
CA ILE A 2 -6.46 -9.25 -31.12
C ILE A 2 -6.06 -9.21 -29.64
N GLY A 3 -6.91 -8.70 -28.74
CA GLY A 3 -6.62 -8.60 -27.31
C GLY A 3 -6.34 -9.96 -26.68
N TYR A 4 -7.12 -10.98 -27.00
CA TYR A 4 -6.90 -12.34 -26.48
C TYR A 4 -5.57 -12.94 -26.99
N ARG A 5 -5.28 -12.76 -28.26
CA ARG A 5 -4.03 -13.23 -28.86
C ARG A 5 -2.82 -12.62 -28.16
N TYR A 6 -2.74 -11.29 -28.08
CA TYR A 6 -1.58 -10.62 -27.49
C TYR A 6 -1.49 -10.78 -25.97
N SER A 7 -2.61 -10.94 -25.25
CA SER A 7 -2.54 -11.27 -23.83
C SER A 7 -1.97 -12.67 -23.58
N THR A 8 -2.26 -13.61 -24.47
CA THR A 8 -1.69 -14.97 -24.40
C THR A 8 -0.21 -14.97 -24.78
N GLU A 9 0.17 -14.25 -25.83
CA GLU A 9 1.57 -14.11 -26.25
C GLU A 9 2.41 -13.37 -25.21
N GLY A 10 1.87 -12.32 -24.57
CA GLY A 10 2.53 -11.54 -23.53
C GLY A 10 2.75 -12.30 -22.24
N GLY A 11 1.87 -13.23 -21.90
CA GLY A 11 2.00 -14.10 -20.72
C GLY A 11 2.10 -13.37 -19.37
N LEU A 12 1.63 -12.12 -19.27
CA LEU A 12 1.70 -11.35 -18.04
C LEU A 12 0.71 -11.89 -17.01
N SER A 13 1.22 -12.23 -15.83
CA SER A 13 0.42 -12.76 -14.72
C SER A 13 0.85 -12.13 -13.39
N ILE A 14 -0.07 -12.10 -12.43
CA ILE A 14 0.20 -11.62 -11.07
C ILE A 14 0.75 -12.78 -10.25
N SER A 15 1.91 -12.57 -9.63
CA SER A 15 2.49 -13.48 -8.65
C SER A 15 2.65 -12.80 -7.29
N ILE A 16 2.81 -13.60 -6.25
CA ILE A 16 3.08 -13.08 -4.89
C ILE A 16 4.42 -12.35 -4.85
N ASP A 17 5.42 -12.84 -5.58
CA ASP A 17 6.75 -12.23 -5.63
C ASP A 17 6.76 -10.89 -6.36
N ALA A 18 5.81 -10.66 -7.27
CA ALA A 18 5.63 -9.38 -7.94
C ALA A 18 5.06 -8.28 -7.01
N MET A 19 4.47 -8.64 -5.88
CA MET A 19 3.94 -7.73 -4.87
C MET A 19 5.06 -7.28 -3.93
N ILE A 20 5.74 -6.18 -4.26
CA ILE A 20 6.86 -5.67 -3.47
C ILE A 20 6.33 -4.74 -2.38
N THR A 21 6.51 -5.13 -1.10
CA THR A 21 6.23 -4.25 0.03
C THR A 21 7.45 -3.35 0.27
N PRO A 22 7.28 -2.01 0.28
CA PRO A 22 8.41 -1.10 0.46
C PRO A 22 9.01 -1.23 1.87
N SER A 23 10.34 -1.19 1.96
CA SER A 23 11.05 -1.26 3.25
C SER A 23 10.76 -0.04 4.14
N ALA A 24 10.53 1.13 3.54
CA ALA A 24 10.18 2.36 4.24
C ALA A 24 8.79 2.35 4.89
N LYS A 25 7.95 1.35 4.60
CA LYS A 25 6.58 1.23 5.15
C LYS A 25 6.56 1.37 6.68
N TRP A 26 7.41 0.64 7.36
CA TRP A 26 7.43 0.62 8.83
C TRP A 26 7.87 1.96 9.43
N ASP A 27 8.79 2.67 8.79
CA ASP A 27 9.21 4.00 9.25
C ASP A 27 8.09 5.02 9.09
N ILE A 28 7.35 4.97 7.99
CA ILE A 28 6.18 5.83 7.76
C ILE A 28 5.09 5.53 8.80
N LEU A 29 4.77 4.26 9.04
CA LEU A 29 3.77 3.86 10.02
C LEU A 29 4.15 4.29 11.44
N ASN A 30 5.38 4.04 11.87
CA ASN A 30 5.88 4.44 13.19
C ASN A 30 5.82 5.96 13.40
N LYS A 31 6.10 6.73 12.34
CA LYS A 31 5.99 8.19 12.36
C LYS A 31 4.53 8.64 12.51
N ALA A 32 3.62 8.02 11.76
CA ALA A 32 2.19 8.32 11.86
C ALA A 32 1.64 7.95 13.24
N GLU A 33 1.99 6.80 13.81
CA GLU A 33 1.58 6.37 15.15
C GLU A 33 2.03 7.34 16.25
N LYS A 34 3.27 7.84 16.16
CA LYS A 34 3.76 8.88 17.09
C LYS A 34 2.94 10.16 17.00
N GLN A 35 2.57 10.60 15.79
CA GLN A 35 1.72 11.77 15.59
C GLN A 35 0.31 11.55 16.16
N VAL A 36 -0.28 10.37 15.90
CA VAL A 36 -1.61 10.02 16.44
C VAL A 36 -1.59 9.96 17.97
N SER A 37 -0.53 9.40 18.57
CA SER A 37 -0.35 9.36 20.02
C SER A 37 -0.28 10.77 20.63
N GLU A 38 0.44 11.69 19.97
CA GLU A 38 0.50 13.10 20.41
C GLU A 38 -0.87 13.79 20.32
N ILE A 39 -1.64 13.55 19.26
CA ILE A 39 -3.02 14.05 19.15
C ILE A 39 -3.90 13.46 20.26
N GLY A 40 -3.73 12.17 20.58
CA GLY A 40 -4.41 11.53 21.71
C GLY A 40 -4.10 12.20 23.05
N ARG A 41 -2.84 12.57 23.29
CA ARG A 41 -2.41 13.29 24.49
C ARG A 41 -3.07 14.67 24.57
N GLN A 42 -3.04 15.45 23.47
CA GLN A 42 -3.68 16.77 23.42
C GLN A 42 -5.19 16.70 23.72
N TYR A 43 -5.86 15.64 23.26
CA TYR A 43 -7.27 15.41 23.59
C TYR A 43 -7.47 15.10 25.07
N THR A 44 -6.62 14.25 25.67
CA THR A 44 -6.69 13.91 27.09
C THR A 44 -6.42 15.13 27.99
N GLU A 45 -5.55 16.03 27.56
CA GLU A 45 -5.25 17.32 28.24
C GLU A 45 -6.35 18.37 28.04
N GLY A 46 -7.38 18.07 27.24
CA GLY A 46 -8.49 18.98 26.96
C GLY A 46 -8.17 20.13 26.01
N LEU A 47 -7.06 20.05 25.26
CA LEU A 47 -6.62 21.09 24.32
C LEU A 47 -7.40 21.08 23.02
N ILE A 48 -7.97 19.95 22.64
CA ILE A 48 -8.73 19.76 21.40
C ILE A 48 -10.04 19.03 21.67
N THR A 49 -11.01 19.26 20.80
CA THR A 49 -12.32 18.58 20.84
C THR A 49 -12.25 17.17 20.22
N GLN A 50 -13.28 16.34 20.50
CA GLN A 50 -13.41 15.01 19.90
C GLN A 50 -13.44 15.07 18.36
N GLY A 51 -14.16 16.05 17.79
CA GLY A 51 -14.23 16.23 16.34
C GLY A 51 -12.90 16.62 15.72
N GLU A 52 -12.15 17.50 16.38
CA GLU A 52 -10.79 17.88 15.93
C GLU A 52 -9.81 16.72 16.01
N LYS A 53 -9.84 15.95 17.10
CA LYS A 53 -9.05 14.73 17.22
C LYS A 53 -9.35 13.78 16.06
N TYR A 54 -10.63 13.48 15.81
CA TYR A 54 -11.05 12.59 14.73
C TYR A 54 -10.53 13.05 13.38
N ASN A 55 -10.74 14.32 13.01
CA ASN A 55 -10.30 14.85 11.73
C ASN A 55 -8.76 14.77 11.59
N LYS A 56 -8.00 15.18 12.61
CA LYS A 56 -6.54 15.12 12.58
C LYS A 56 -6.01 13.69 12.45
N VAL A 57 -6.61 12.73 13.13
CA VAL A 57 -6.21 11.31 13.06
C VAL A 57 -6.48 10.73 11.68
N VAL A 58 -7.65 11.03 11.10
CA VAL A 58 -8.00 10.60 9.74
C VAL A 58 -7.04 11.19 8.71
N ASP A 59 -6.71 12.48 8.81
CA ASP A 59 -5.76 13.15 7.91
C ASP A 59 -4.35 12.55 7.99
N ILE A 60 -3.85 12.26 9.20
CA ILE A 60 -2.53 11.63 9.40
C ILE A 60 -2.50 10.27 8.70
N TRP A 61 -3.53 9.43 8.90
CA TRP A 61 -3.57 8.10 8.31
C TRP A 61 -3.83 8.11 6.80
N ALA A 62 -4.62 9.05 6.29
CA ALA A 62 -4.80 9.24 4.86
C ALA A 62 -3.46 9.57 4.19
N LYS A 63 -2.73 10.55 4.74
CA LYS A 63 -1.40 10.93 4.25
C LYS A 63 -0.40 9.77 4.33
N ALA A 64 -0.32 9.07 5.46
CA ALA A 64 0.56 7.91 5.62
C ALA A 64 0.24 6.81 4.60
N THR A 65 -1.04 6.59 4.29
CA THR A 65 -1.47 5.62 3.27
C THR A 65 -1.00 6.01 1.88
N ASP A 66 -1.06 7.30 1.54
CA ASP A 66 -0.61 7.80 0.25
C ASP A 66 0.93 7.79 0.14
N ASP A 67 1.64 8.12 1.21
CA ASP A 67 3.10 8.04 1.27
C ASP A 67 3.56 6.58 1.05
N VAL A 68 2.95 5.61 1.73
CA VAL A 68 3.23 4.18 1.51
C VAL A 68 2.90 3.74 0.09
N ALA A 69 1.82 4.25 -0.51
CA ALA A 69 1.46 3.92 -1.89
C ALA A 69 2.47 4.47 -2.90
N ASN A 70 3.02 5.68 -2.67
CA ASN A 70 4.05 6.26 -3.52
C ASN A 70 5.36 5.47 -3.42
N GLU A 71 5.83 5.19 -2.21
CA GLU A 71 7.03 4.36 -1.99
C GLU A 71 6.89 2.96 -2.60
N MET A 72 5.70 2.36 -2.51
CA MET A 72 5.41 1.08 -3.14
C MET A 72 5.53 1.15 -4.67
N MET A 73 4.96 2.18 -5.30
CA MET A 73 5.05 2.36 -6.75
C MET A 73 6.49 2.59 -7.20
N ASP A 74 7.25 3.40 -6.46
CA ASP A 74 8.66 3.65 -6.75
C ASP A 74 9.51 2.39 -6.57
N ALA A 75 9.23 1.58 -5.54
CA ALA A 75 9.89 0.30 -5.33
C ALA A 75 9.59 -0.74 -6.43
N MET A 76 8.39 -0.69 -7.02
CA MET A 76 8.02 -1.59 -8.13
C MET A 76 8.53 -1.11 -9.50
N LYS A 77 8.81 0.19 -9.64
CA LYS A 77 9.27 0.80 -10.91
C LYS A 77 10.69 0.39 -11.29
N VAL A 78 11.53 0.17 -10.32
CA VAL A 78 12.96 -0.16 -10.53
C VAL A 78 13.29 -1.51 -9.92
N SER A 79 14.14 -2.25 -10.62
CA SER A 79 14.70 -3.52 -10.13
C SER A 79 16.22 -3.51 -10.21
N ALA A 80 16.86 -4.22 -9.28
CA ALA A 80 18.30 -4.45 -9.37
C ALA A 80 18.60 -5.33 -10.60
N VAL A 81 19.61 -4.94 -11.38
CA VAL A 81 20.11 -5.77 -12.47
C VAL A 81 20.84 -6.96 -11.85
N ILE A 82 20.43 -8.16 -12.21
CA ILE A 82 20.98 -9.42 -11.70
C ILE A 82 21.81 -10.07 -12.83
N ASP A 83 22.98 -10.58 -12.50
CA ASP A 83 23.83 -11.35 -13.41
C ASP A 83 23.29 -12.79 -13.60
N ASP A 84 23.87 -13.52 -14.55
CA ASP A 84 23.52 -14.93 -14.84
C ASP A 84 23.68 -15.87 -13.62
N LYS A 85 24.33 -15.41 -12.56
CA LYS A 85 24.54 -16.15 -11.30
C LYS A 85 23.59 -15.72 -10.19
N GLY A 86 22.61 -14.87 -10.49
CA GLY A 86 21.62 -14.38 -9.51
C GLY A 86 22.15 -13.33 -8.52
N LYS A 87 23.30 -12.71 -8.80
CA LYS A 87 23.88 -11.65 -7.96
C LYS A 87 23.64 -10.27 -8.55
N PRO A 88 23.38 -9.23 -7.71
CA PRO A 88 23.21 -7.89 -8.21
C PRO A 88 24.50 -7.36 -8.84
N VAL A 89 24.39 -6.85 -10.05
CA VAL A 89 25.49 -6.17 -10.75
C VAL A 89 25.77 -4.85 -10.03
N LEU A 90 27.02 -4.62 -9.63
CA LEU A 90 27.42 -3.42 -8.93
C LEU A 90 28.05 -2.40 -9.89
N ASP A 91 27.69 -1.14 -9.77
CA ASP A 91 28.34 -0.03 -10.46
C ASP A 91 29.76 0.22 -9.90
N LYS A 92 30.57 1.03 -10.60
CA LYS A 92 31.92 1.44 -10.17
C LYS A 92 31.99 1.98 -8.73
N LYS A 93 30.85 2.46 -8.19
CA LYS A 93 30.69 2.94 -6.80
C LYS A 93 30.21 1.87 -5.83
N LYS A 94 30.22 0.58 -6.21
CA LYS A 94 29.71 -0.56 -5.42
C LYS A 94 28.22 -0.46 -5.03
N LYS A 95 27.44 0.31 -5.78
CA LYS A 95 25.98 0.34 -5.65
C LYS A 95 25.35 -0.62 -6.65
N PRO A 96 24.23 -1.31 -6.31
CA PRO A 96 23.54 -2.15 -7.27
C PRO A 96 23.06 -1.30 -8.46
N MET A 97 23.35 -1.76 -9.68
CA MET A 97 22.78 -1.16 -10.87
C MET A 97 21.30 -1.42 -10.88
N VAL A 98 20.50 -0.40 -11.18
CA VAL A 98 19.05 -0.48 -11.27
C VAL A 98 18.61 -0.23 -12.72
N ALA A 99 17.61 -0.96 -13.17
CA ALA A 99 16.96 -0.80 -14.46
C ALA A 99 15.44 -0.69 -14.25
N GLU A 100 14.73 -0.31 -15.29
CA GLU A 100 13.27 -0.36 -15.27
C GLU A 100 12.81 -1.80 -14.99
N SER A 101 11.88 -1.91 -14.06
CA SER A 101 11.36 -3.21 -13.63
C SER A 101 10.37 -3.77 -14.66
N PHE A 102 10.52 -5.04 -15.00
CA PHE A 102 9.50 -5.82 -15.71
C PHE A 102 8.45 -6.42 -14.77
N ASN A 103 8.17 -5.75 -13.65
CA ASN A 103 7.14 -6.19 -12.72
C ASN A 103 5.76 -6.17 -13.40
N PRO A 104 5.08 -7.32 -13.56
CA PRO A 104 3.81 -7.39 -14.29
C PRO A 104 2.71 -6.52 -13.68
N ILE A 105 2.69 -6.39 -12.36
CA ILE A 105 1.72 -5.56 -11.63
C ILE A 105 1.93 -4.09 -11.97
N TYR A 106 3.18 -3.62 -11.91
CA TYR A 106 3.53 -2.25 -12.26
C TYR A 106 3.18 -1.96 -13.73
N MET A 107 3.58 -2.84 -14.65
CA MET A 107 3.30 -2.68 -16.09
C MET A 107 1.81 -2.59 -16.39
N MET A 108 0.98 -3.43 -15.77
CA MET A 108 -0.48 -3.40 -15.96
C MET A 108 -1.11 -2.13 -15.38
N ALA A 109 -0.66 -1.68 -14.22
CA ALA A 109 -1.19 -0.49 -13.57
C ALA A 109 -0.77 0.80 -14.28
N ASP A 110 0.51 0.90 -14.69
CA ASP A 110 1.07 2.06 -15.38
C ASP A 110 0.48 2.23 -16.79
N SER A 111 0.32 1.14 -17.53
CA SER A 111 -0.32 1.15 -18.85
C SER A 111 -1.85 1.35 -18.81
N GLY A 112 -2.47 1.26 -17.63
CA GLY A 112 -3.93 1.31 -17.47
C GLY A 112 -4.67 0.08 -17.98
N ALA A 113 -3.96 -0.99 -18.34
CA ALA A 113 -4.57 -2.21 -18.86
C ALA A 113 -5.44 -2.92 -17.81
N ARG A 114 -4.96 -3.02 -16.58
CA ARG A 114 -5.70 -3.61 -15.46
C ARG A 114 -5.19 -3.12 -14.12
N GLY A 115 -6.13 -2.82 -13.23
CA GLY A 115 -5.84 -2.37 -11.89
C GLY A 115 -5.61 -0.87 -11.79
N SER A 116 -5.91 -0.31 -10.62
CA SER A 116 -5.61 1.07 -10.27
C SER A 116 -4.51 1.11 -9.20
N LYS A 117 -3.90 2.28 -9.00
CA LYS A 117 -2.95 2.52 -7.90
C LYS A 117 -3.55 2.14 -6.54
N ASP A 118 -4.85 2.43 -6.33
CA ASP A 118 -5.56 2.09 -5.09
C ASP A 118 -5.72 0.59 -4.89
N GLN A 119 -5.95 -0.18 -5.95
CA GLN A 119 -5.98 -1.63 -5.88
C GLN A 119 -4.60 -2.21 -5.58
N MET A 120 -3.54 -1.67 -6.20
CA MET A 120 -2.17 -2.12 -5.97
C MET A 120 -1.70 -1.82 -4.54
N LYS A 121 -2.06 -0.66 -3.97
CA LYS A 121 -1.71 -0.32 -2.58
C LYS A 121 -2.32 -1.28 -1.57
N GLN A 122 -3.51 -1.82 -1.82
CA GLN A 122 -4.11 -2.85 -0.96
C GLN A 122 -3.38 -4.19 -1.03
N LEU A 123 -2.77 -4.52 -2.18
CA LEU A 123 -2.05 -5.77 -2.37
C LEU A 123 -0.66 -5.76 -1.72
N ALA A 124 0.10 -4.69 -1.88
CA ALA A 124 1.51 -4.63 -1.51
C ALA A 124 1.89 -3.49 -0.54
N GLY A 125 1.09 -2.44 -0.42
CA GLY A 125 1.31 -1.32 0.49
C GLY A 125 0.63 -1.50 1.84
N MET A 126 -0.46 -0.77 2.05
CA MET A 126 -1.37 -0.95 3.18
C MET A 126 -2.81 -0.72 2.73
N ARG A 127 -3.75 -1.37 3.40
CA ARG A 127 -5.16 -1.23 3.05
C ARG A 127 -5.73 0.13 3.44
N GLY A 128 -5.28 0.71 4.55
CA GLY A 128 -5.64 2.04 5.01
C GLY A 128 -6.95 2.13 5.79
N LEU A 129 -7.58 3.30 5.73
CA LEU A 129 -8.81 3.58 6.46
C LEU A 129 -10.02 2.87 5.85
N MET A 130 -10.90 2.37 6.72
CA MET A 130 -12.15 1.73 6.35
C MET A 130 -13.35 2.56 6.81
N ALA A 131 -14.40 2.59 6.01
CA ALA A 131 -15.66 3.23 6.37
C ALA A 131 -16.63 2.22 6.99
N LYS A 132 -17.34 2.66 8.04
CA LYS A 132 -18.50 1.93 8.58
C LYS A 132 -19.64 1.94 7.55
N PRO A 133 -20.63 1.06 7.70
CA PRO A 133 -21.87 1.12 6.92
C PRO A 133 -22.60 2.47 6.98
N SER A 134 -22.41 3.24 8.06
CA SER A 134 -22.96 4.60 8.20
C SER A 134 -22.27 5.66 7.33
N GLY A 135 -21.13 5.34 6.71
CA GLY A 135 -20.25 6.27 6.00
C GLY A 135 -19.15 6.91 6.86
N GLU A 136 -19.21 6.72 8.18
CA GLU A 136 -18.19 7.22 9.10
C GLU A 136 -16.88 6.42 8.94
N ILE A 137 -15.75 7.12 8.87
CA ILE A 137 -14.43 6.48 8.76
C ILE A 137 -14.00 5.96 10.14
N ILE A 138 -13.46 4.76 10.19
CA ILE A 138 -12.89 4.17 11.41
C ILE A 138 -11.50 4.77 11.62
N GLU A 139 -11.24 5.36 12.79
CA GLU A 139 -9.96 6.02 13.13
C GLU A 139 -8.75 5.07 13.06
N THR A 140 -8.97 3.78 13.29
CA THR A 140 -7.90 2.77 13.24
C THR A 140 -7.74 2.24 11.80
N PRO A 141 -6.60 2.48 11.14
CA PRO A 141 -6.37 1.98 9.79
C PRO A 141 -6.02 0.50 9.79
N ILE A 142 -6.16 -0.13 8.64
CA ILE A 142 -5.61 -1.45 8.38
C ILE A 142 -4.21 -1.26 7.80
N SER A 143 -3.19 -1.42 8.64
CA SER A 143 -1.78 -1.26 8.26
C SER A 143 -1.25 -2.42 7.42
N ALA A 144 -1.84 -3.60 7.53
CA ALA A 144 -1.48 -4.76 6.73
C ALA A 144 -1.98 -4.64 5.29
N ASN A 145 -1.27 -5.31 4.38
CA ASN A 145 -1.68 -5.54 3.01
C ASN A 145 -2.11 -7.01 2.82
N PHE A 146 -2.63 -7.36 1.65
CA PHE A 146 -3.06 -8.74 1.39
C PHE A 146 -1.88 -9.72 1.30
N ARG A 147 -0.69 -9.28 0.88
CA ARG A 147 0.50 -10.13 0.85
C ARG A 147 0.94 -10.54 2.26
N GLU A 148 0.95 -9.61 3.21
CA GLU A 148 1.31 -9.87 4.61
C GLU A 148 0.23 -10.68 5.33
N GLY A 149 -1.01 -10.54 4.90
CA GLY A 149 -2.19 -11.07 5.57
C GLY A 149 -2.71 -10.15 6.67
N LEU A 150 -4.04 -10.11 6.82
CA LEU A 150 -4.68 -9.30 7.85
C LEU A 150 -4.75 -10.08 9.18
N SER A 151 -4.61 -9.37 10.29
CA SER A 151 -4.93 -9.93 11.60
C SER A 151 -6.45 -10.16 11.73
N VAL A 152 -6.86 -10.97 12.69
CA VAL A 152 -8.29 -11.26 12.93
C VAL A 152 -9.09 -9.97 13.12
N LEU A 153 -8.59 -9.03 13.92
CA LEU A 153 -9.24 -7.75 14.16
C LEU A 153 -9.35 -6.91 12.89
N GLN A 154 -8.27 -6.83 12.11
CA GLN A 154 -8.25 -6.10 10.84
C GLN A 154 -9.20 -6.72 9.80
N TYR A 155 -9.32 -8.03 9.81
CA TYR A 155 -10.30 -8.74 8.97
C TYR A 155 -11.73 -8.35 9.34
N PHE A 156 -12.09 -8.34 10.64
CA PHE A 156 -13.41 -7.92 11.09
C PHE A 156 -13.73 -6.47 10.74
N ILE A 157 -12.79 -5.55 10.95
CA ILE A 157 -12.95 -4.14 10.56
C ILE A 157 -13.21 -4.05 9.04
N SER A 158 -12.45 -4.79 8.26
CA SER A 158 -12.54 -4.83 6.80
C SER A 158 -13.90 -5.34 6.29
N THR A 159 -14.39 -6.44 6.85
CA THR A 159 -15.65 -7.07 6.43
C THR A 159 -16.88 -6.34 6.92
N HIS A 160 -16.79 -5.61 8.04
CA HIS A 160 -17.92 -4.85 8.58
C HIS A 160 -18.41 -3.77 7.60
N GLY A 161 -17.50 -3.08 6.89
CA GLY A 161 -17.85 -2.12 5.84
C GLY A 161 -18.37 -2.79 4.56
N ALA A 162 -17.75 -3.92 4.16
CA ALA A 162 -18.06 -4.58 2.90
C ALA A 162 -19.45 -5.27 2.89
N ARG A 163 -19.91 -5.83 4.01
CA ARG A 163 -21.20 -6.55 4.08
C ARG A 163 -22.40 -5.68 3.72
N LYS A 164 -22.37 -4.39 4.00
CA LYS A 164 -23.50 -3.49 3.67
C LYS A 164 -23.54 -3.12 2.18
N GLY A 165 -22.42 -3.20 1.46
CA GLY A 165 -22.41 -2.99 0.02
C GLY A 165 -23.01 -4.14 -0.78
N LEU A 166 -23.31 -5.27 -0.10
CA LEU A 166 -23.90 -6.48 -0.69
C LEU A 166 -25.36 -6.72 -0.25
N ALA A 167 -25.89 -5.89 0.67
CA ALA A 167 -27.26 -6.02 1.19
C ALA A 167 -28.21 -5.00 0.58
#